data_a8b23f66ea3657a2b4c39ed20a814d20
#
_entry.id   a8b23f66ea3657a2b4c39ed20a814d20
#
_cell.length_a   1.000
_cell.length_b   1.000
_cell.length_c   1.000
_cell.angle_alpha   90.00
_cell.angle_beta   90.00
_cell.angle_gamma   90.00
#
_symmetry.space_group_name_H-M   'P 1'
#
loop_
_entity.id
_entity.type
_entity.pdbx_description
1 polymer ?
#
loop_
_entity_poly.entity_id
_entity_poly.type
_entity_poly.pdbx_seq_one_letter_code
_entity_poly.pdbx_strand_id
1 'polypeptide(L)'
;MKAFFGIVKVLHSIRQQIWKTQRWPQDCKRSVFIPIPKKGNAKECSNYHTVAFISHASKVMLKILQARLQQYVNCELPDVQTGYRKGRGTRDQTANIHWIIKKARESQKNIYFCFIDYAKAFDCVDHNKLWKILKEIGILDHLTCFLRNLYAGQEATVRTGHETTDWFQIGKGVHQGCILSPCLFFSLGRCINHVFKFSVFYDTLIF
;
A
#
# COMPACT_ATOMS: atom_id res chain seq x y z
N MET A 1 -8.11 -29.83 -17.36
CA MET A 1 -7.68 -28.79 -18.32
C MET A 1 -8.82 -27.93 -18.86
N LYS A 2 -9.95 -28.49 -19.35
CA LYS A 2 -11.12 -27.73 -19.89
C LYS A 2 -11.74 -26.74 -18.88
N ALA A 3 -11.92 -27.11 -17.60
CA ALA A 3 -12.50 -26.27 -16.58
C ALA A 3 -11.61 -25.01 -16.27
N PHE A 4 -10.29 -25.19 -16.20
CA PHE A 4 -9.36 -24.08 -16.00
C PHE A 4 -9.44 -23.06 -17.15
N PHE A 5 -9.52 -23.53 -18.38
CA PHE A 5 -9.66 -22.65 -19.56
C PHE A 5 -10.98 -21.87 -19.55
N GLY A 6 -12.06 -22.47 -19.05
CA GLY A 6 -13.34 -21.80 -18.85
C GLY A 6 -13.26 -20.65 -17.84
N ILE A 7 -12.64 -20.89 -16.69
CA ILE A 7 -12.44 -19.86 -15.64
C ILE A 7 -11.62 -18.68 -16.17
N VAL A 8 -10.54 -18.94 -16.91
CA VAL A 8 -9.69 -17.88 -17.49
C VAL A 8 -10.48 -17.01 -18.48
N LYS A 9 -11.32 -17.63 -19.33
CA LYS A 9 -12.18 -16.88 -20.27
C LYS A 9 -13.18 -15.98 -19.53
N VAL A 10 -13.83 -16.51 -18.50
CA VAL A 10 -14.79 -15.74 -17.69
C VAL A 10 -14.11 -14.56 -17.00
N LEU A 11 -12.97 -14.79 -16.33
CA LEU A 11 -12.19 -13.72 -15.70
C LEU A 11 -11.72 -12.68 -16.71
N HIS A 12 -11.35 -13.11 -17.92
CA HIS A 12 -10.95 -12.19 -18.99
C HIS A 12 -12.12 -11.32 -19.43
N SER A 13 -13.30 -11.90 -19.64
CA SER A 13 -14.52 -11.17 -20.01
C SER A 13 -14.93 -10.16 -18.93
N ILE A 14 -14.95 -10.57 -17.66
CA ILE A 14 -15.25 -9.70 -16.53
C ILE A 14 -14.26 -8.52 -16.50
N ARG A 15 -12.96 -8.80 -16.65
CA ARG A 15 -11.93 -7.77 -16.71
C ARG A 15 -12.19 -6.75 -17.84
N GLN A 16 -12.50 -7.23 -19.04
CA GLN A 16 -12.78 -6.35 -20.17
C GLN A 16 -14.01 -5.47 -19.93
N GLN A 17 -15.06 -6.06 -19.34
CA GLN A 17 -16.28 -5.31 -19.02
C GLN A 17 -16.01 -4.23 -17.96
N ILE A 18 -15.34 -4.57 -16.86
CA ILE A 18 -14.97 -3.61 -15.81
C ILE A 18 -14.11 -2.49 -16.39
N TRP A 19 -13.13 -2.83 -17.26
CA TRP A 19 -12.24 -1.85 -17.88
C TRP A 19 -12.99 -0.89 -18.81
N LYS A 20 -13.92 -1.41 -19.63
CA LYS A 20 -14.73 -0.59 -20.55
C LYS A 20 -15.74 0.29 -19.82
N THR A 21 -16.42 -0.26 -18.84
CA THR A 21 -17.52 0.42 -18.14
C THR A 21 -17.06 1.27 -16.96
N GLN A 22 -15.81 1.09 -16.48
CA GLN A 22 -15.29 1.69 -15.26
C GLN A 22 -16.10 1.33 -14.00
N ARG A 23 -16.97 0.33 -14.08
CA ARG A 23 -17.84 -0.12 -12.98
C ARG A 23 -17.30 -1.38 -12.37
N TRP A 24 -17.10 -1.36 -11.07
CA TRP A 24 -16.67 -2.51 -10.30
C TRP A 24 -17.87 -3.27 -9.75
N PRO A 25 -17.89 -4.61 -9.84
CA PRO A 25 -18.85 -5.42 -9.10
C PRO A 25 -18.78 -5.14 -7.60
N GLN A 26 -19.92 -5.19 -6.90
CA GLN A 26 -19.95 -4.92 -5.45
C GLN A 26 -19.06 -5.90 -4.66
N ASP A 27 -19.00 -7.16 -5.08
CA ASP A 27 -18.12 -8.17 -4.46
C ASP A 27 -16.62 -7.81 -4.52
N CYS A 28 -16.22 -6.99 -5.50
CA CYS A 28 -14.84 -6.49 -5.59
C CYS A 28 -14.58 -5.33 -4.61
N LYS A 29 -15.62 -4.71 -4.08
CA LYS A 29 -15.57 -3.59 -3.13
C LYS A 29 -15.77 -4.05 -1.69
N ARG A 30 -16.12 -5.32 -1.47
CA ARG A 30 -16.37 -5.91 -0.15
C ARG A 30 -15.13 -6.62 0.38
N SER A 31 -14.87 -6.42 1.65
CA SER A 31 -13.77 -7.08 2.37
C SER A 31 -14.21 -7.57 3.74
N VAL A 32 -13.63 -8.70 4.15
CA VAL A 32 -13.79 -9.21 5.50
C VAL A 32 -12.51 -8.91 6.26
N PHE A 33 -12.60 -8.14 7.34
CA PHE A 33 -11.48 -7.83 8.21
C PHE A 33 -11.36 -8.87 9.31
N ILE A 34 -10.16 -9.41 9.48
CA ILE A 34 -9.81 -10.26 10.60
C ILE A 34 -8.87 -9.47 11.51
N PRO A 35 -9.29 -9.19 12.76
CA PRO A 35 -8.43 -8.52 13.73
C PRO A 35 -7.39 -9.52 14.24
N ILE A 36 -6.12 -9.14 14.16
CA ILE A 36 -4.99 -9.90 14.69
C ILE A 36 -4.45 -9.16 15.91
N PRO A 37 -4.40 -9.80 17.08
CA PRO A 37 -3.92 -9.15 18.29
C PRO A 37 -2.42 -8.86 18.20
N LYS A 38 -2.01 -7.66 18.63
CA LYS A 38 -0.63 -7.31 18.92
C LYS A 38 -0.29 -7.72 20.37
N LYS A 39 0.97 -7.61 20.73
CA LYS A 39 1.38 -7.72 22.14
C LYS A 39 0.77 -6.56 22.92
N GLY A 40 0.07 -6.86 24.00
CA GLY A 40 -0.57 -5.87 24.87
C GLY A 40 -1.93 -6.27 25.38
N ASN A 41 -2.71 -5.29 25.86
CA ASN A 41 -4.04 -5.52 26.39
C ASN A 41 -5.04 -5.86 25.26
N ALA A 42 -5.58 -7.08 25.28
CA ALA A 42 -6.54 -7.55 24.27
C ALA A 42 -7.91 -6.83 24.34
N LYS A 43 -8.17 -6.04 25.37
CA LYS A 43 -9.42 -5.26 25.49
C LYS A 43 -9.38 -3.94 24.72
N GLU A 44 -8.20 -3.52 24.26
CA GLU A 44 -8.03 -2.27 23.54
C GLU A 44 -7.99 -2.49 22.03
N CYS A 45 -8.89 -1.85 21.29
CA CYS A 45 -8.93 -1.93 19.81
C CYS A 45 -7.63 -1.44 19.16
N SER A 46 -6.87 -0.55 19.81
CA SER A 46 -5.56 -0.07 19.34
C SER A 46 -4.52 -1.18 19.27
N ASN A 47 -4.68 -2.26 20.06
CA ASN A 47 -3.78 -3.40 20.09
C ASN A 47 -4.10 -4.47 19.04
N TYR A 48 -4.92 -4.13 18.06
CA TYR A 48 -5.18 -4.99 16.92
C TYR A 48 -4.70 -4.33 15.63
N HIS A 49 -4.26 -5.17 14.71
CA HIS A 49 -4.17 -4.79 13.30
C HIS A 49 -5.11 -5.69 12.48
N THR A 50 -5.68 -5.14 11.43
CA THR A 50 -6.64 -5.87 10.61
C THR A 50 -5.98 -6.37 9.34
N VAL A 51 -6.31 -7.60 8.94
CA VAL A 51 -5.96 -8.13 7.62
C VAL A 51 -7.23 -8.23 6.80
N ALA A 52 -7.23 -7.62 5.62
CA ALA A 52 -8.37 -7.62 4.71
C ALA A 52 -8.38 -8.88 3.84
N PHE A 53 -9.47 -9.62 3.91
CA PHE A 53 -9.76 -10.72 2.99
C PHE A 53 -10.70 -10.24 1.90
N ILE A 54 -10.27 -10.41 0.67
CA ILE A 54 -11.01 -10.08 -0.55
C ILE A 54 -11.15 -11.31 -1.44
N SER A 55 -12.11 -11.29 -2.36
CA SER A 55 -12.35 -12.40 -3.27
C SER A 55 -11.13 -12.71 -4.15
N HIS A 56 -11.00 -13.98 -4.59
CA HIS A 56 -9.89 -14.37 -5.47
C HIS A 56 -9.96 -13.66 -6.83
N ALA A 57 -11.17 -13.42 -7.35
CA ALA A 57 -11.36 -12.65 -8.58
C ALA A 57 -10.83 -11.21 -8.42
N SER A 58 -11.14 -10.57 -7.29
CA SER A 58 -10.60 -9.24 -6.95
C SER A 58 -9.07 -9.25 -6.89
N LYS A 59 -8.46 -10.27 -6.26
CA LYS A 59 -6.99 -10.39 -6.19
C LYS A 59 -6.34 -10.43 -7.57
N VAL A 60 -6.93 -11.16 -8.53
CA VAL A 60 -6.43 -11.20 -9.91
C VAL A 60 -6.49 -9.82 -10.56
N MET A 61 -7.63 -9.13 -10.41
CA MET A 61 -7.81 -7.78 -10.96
C MET A 61 -6.83 -6.79 -10.36
N LEU A 62 -6.66 -6.82 -9.04
CA LEU A 62 -5.73 -5.93 -8.32
C LEU A 62 -4.27 -6.19 -8.70
N LYS A 63 -3.90 -7.45 -9.00
CA LYS A 63 -2.56 -7.78 -9.49
C LYS A 63 -2.28 -7.20 -10.87
N ILE A 64 -3.28 -7.19 -11.75
CA ILE A 64 -3.17 -6.56 -13.08
C ILE A 64 -3.00 -5.03 -12.93
N LEU A 65 -3.77 -4.41 -12.03
CA LEU A 65 -3.64 -2.99 -11.74
C LEU A 65 -2.28 -2.65 -11.14
N GLN A 66 -1.83 -3.44 -10.16
CA GLN A 66 -0.50 -3.28 -9.58
C GLN A 66 0.59 -3.29 -10.65
N ALA A 67 0.57 -4.26 -11.55
CA ALA A 67 1.58 -4.36 -12.61
C ALA A 67 1.61 -3.13 -13.52
N ARG A 68 0.45 -2.51 -13.78
CA ARG A 68 0.36 -1.26 -14.55
C ARG A 68 0.84 -0.06 -13.77
N LEU A 69 0.43 0.08 -12.51
CA LEU A 69 0.86 1.19 -11.64
C LEU A 69 2.35 1.14 -11.33
N GLN A 70 2.89 -0.07 -11.15
CA GLN A 70 4.30 -0.26 -10.81
C GLN A 70 5.25 0.36 -11.83
N GLN A 71 4.86 0.41 -13.11
CA GLN A 71 5.66 1.04 -14.15
C GLN A 71 5.85 2.54 -13.89
N TYR A 72 4.78 3.24 -13.50
CA TYR A 72 4.83 4.67 -13.16
C TYR A 72 5.54 4.92 -11.83
N VAL A 73 5.15 4.16 -10.80
CA VAL A 73 5.67 4.34 -9.45
C VAL A 73 7.17 4.08 -9.39
N ASN A 74 7.67 3.07 -10.09
CA ASN A 74 9.12 2.77 -10.10
C ASN A 74 9.96 3.89 -10.71
N CYS A 75 9.43 4.65 -11.67
CA CYS A 75 10.14 5.78 -12.27
C CYS A 75 10.21 6.99 -11.33
N GLU A 76 9.25 7.10 -10.41
CA GLU A 76 9.10 8.25 -9.52
C GLU A 76 9.68 8.03 -8.13
N LEU A 77 9.92 6.76 -7.74
CA LEU A 77 10.49 6.45 -6.44
C LEU A 77 11.99 6.78 -6.42
N PRO A 78 12.45 7.60 -5.46
CA PRO A 78 13.86 7.87 -5.30
C PRO A 78 14.66 6.59 -4.99
N ASP A 79 15.94 6.57 -5.33
CA ASP A 79 16.80 5.38 -5.15
C ASP A 79 16.98 4.99 -3.69
N VAL A 80 16.82 5.93 -2.78
CA VAL A 80 16.89 5.70 -1.32
C VAL A 80 15.68 4.90 -0.80
N GLN A 81 14.55 4.92 -1.53
CA GLN A 81 13.36 4.15 -1.15
C GLN A 81 13.56 2.67 -1.45
N THR A 82 13.55 1.84 -0.42
CA THR A 82 13.78 0.40 -0.55
C THR A 82 12.60 -0.46 -0.15
N GLY A 83 11.71 0.07 0.67
CA GLY A 83 10.50 -0.64 1.08
C GLY A 83 9.66 -1.06 -0.12
N TYR A 84 9.24 -2.35 -0.16
CA TYR A 84 8.41 -2.95 -1.22
C TYR A 84 8.96 -2.80 -2.65
N ARG A 85 10.25 -2.56 -2.81
CA ARG A 85 10.94 -2.51 -4.09
C ARG A 85 11.58 -3.86 -4.40
N LYS A 86 11.34 -4.37 -5.61
CA LYS A 86 11.91 -5.65 -6.04
C LYS A 86 13.46 -5.59 -6.00
N GLY A 87 14.08 -6.59 -5.39
CA GLY A 87 15.54 -6.69 -5.29
C GLY A 87 16.15 -5.82 -4.19
N ARG A 88 15.34 -5.15 -3.37
CA ARG A 88 15.79 -4.37 -2.21
C ARG A 88 15.14 -4.89 -0.94
N GLY A 89 15.92 -5.02 0.12
CA GLY A 89 15.43 -5.59 1.38
C GLY A 89 15.96 -4.89 2.62
N THR A 90 15.44 -5.28 3.77
CA THR A 90 15.84 -4.77 5.08
C THR A 90 17.34 -4.99 5.35
N ARG A 91 17.91 -6.10 4.84
CA ARG A 91 19.34 -6.40 4.98
C ARG A 91 20.22 -5.35 4.32
N ASP A 92 19.82 -4.87 3.14
CA ASP A 92 20.56 -3.83 2.41
C ASP A 92 20.56 -2.51 3.19
N GLN A 93 19.43 -2.16 3.79
CA GLN A 93 19.31 -0.94 4.61
C GLN A 93 20.12 -1.05 5.90
N THR A 94 20.10 -2.22 6.56
CA THR A 94 20.93 -2.45 7.74
C THR A 94 22.42 -2.34 7.39
N ALA A 95 22.83 -2.89 6.24
CA ALA A 95 24.20 -2.75 5.76
C ALA A 95 24.58 -1.30 5.49
N ASN A 96 23.68 -0.52 4.87
CA ASN A 96 23.89 0.91 4.62
C ASN A 96 24.07 1.70 5.92
N ILE A 97 23.23 1.45 6.93
CA ILE A 97 23.35 2.09 8.25
C ILE A 97 24.71 1.73 8.90
N HIS A 98 25.09 0.46 8.89
CA HIS A 98 26.38 0.03 9.41
C HIS A 98 27.55 0.70 8.68
N TRP A 99 27.47 0.82 7.35
CA TRP A 99 28.46 1.51 6.56
C TRP A 99 28.58 3.00 6.93
N ILE A 100 27.45 3.69 7.09
CA ILE A 100 27.40 5.11 7.51
C ILE A 100 28.05 5.27 8.89
N ILE A 101 27.71 4.40 9.86
CA ILE A 101 28.29 4.42 11.20
C ILE A 101 29.82 4.21 11.14
N LYS A 102 30.28 3.24 10.34
CA LYS A 102 31.71 2.98 10.16
C LYS A 102 32.42 4.21 9.60
N LYS A 103 31.88 4.81 8.55
CA LYS A 103 32.46 6.02 7.93
C LYS A 103 32.52 7.23 8.86
N ALA A 104 31.48 7.43 9.66
CA ALA A 104 31.47 8.49 10.65
C ALA A 104 32.56 8.28 11.72
N ARG A 105 32.74 7.05 12.19
CA ARG A 105 33.81 6.70 13.14
C ARG A 105 35.19 6.93 12.55
N GLU A 106 35.44 6.49 11.31
CA GLU A 106 36.70 6.72 10.61
C GLU A 106 37.03 8.21 10.47
N SER A 107 36.00 9.04 10.26
CA SER A 107 36.13 10.49 10.09
C SER A 107 36.02 11.29 11.40
N GLN A 108 35.86 10.59 12.54
CA GLN A 108 35.63 11.20 13.87
C GLN A 108 34.47 12.23 13.89
N LYS A 109 33.41 11.96 13.11
CA LYS A 109 32.22 12.81 13.03
C LYS A 109 31.06 12.22 13.81
N ASN A 110 30.35 13.06 14.53
CA ASN A 110 29.12 12.67 15.17
C ASN A 110 28.01 12.53 14.13
N ILE A 111 27.20 11.48 14.25
CA ILE A 111 25.98 11.28 13.47
C ILE A 111 24.80 11.06 14.40
N TYR A 112 23.65 11.56 13.98
CA TYR A 112 22.39 11.43 14.70
C TYR A 112 21.39 10.73 13.81
N PHE A 113 20.67 9.74 14.37
CA PHE A 113 19.60 9.03 13.66
C PHE A 113 18.25 9.40 14.26
N CYS A 114 17.28 9.71 13.41
CA CYS A 114 15.89 9.86 13.80
C CYS A 114 15.08 8.79 13.08
N PHE A 115 14.35 7.95 13.83
CA PHE A 115 13.48 6.92 13.29
C PHE A 115 12.04 7.38 13.48
N ILE A 116 11.29 7.40 12.37
CA ILE A 116 9.88 7.79 12.37
C ILE A 116 9.04 6.56 12.04
N ASP A 117 8.21 6.15 12.98
CA ASP A 117 7.24 5.08 12.81
C ASP A 117 5.83 5.65 12.74
N TYR A 118 5.10 5.30 11.69
CA TYR A 118 3.73 5.76 11.48
C TYR A 118 2.73 4.78 12.08
N ALA A 119 2.02 5.20 13.11
CA ALA A 119 0.90 4.45 13.64
C ALA A 119 -0.22 4.33 12.59
N LYS A 120 -0.59 3.08 12.25
CA LYS A 120 -1.69 2.79 11.31
C LYS A 120 -1.57 3.50 9.95
N ALA A 121 -0.35 3.55 9.38
CA ALA A 121 -0.04 4.28 8.15
C ALA A 121 -1.02 4.00 7.00
N PHE A 122 -1.36 2.72 6.77
CA PHE A 122 -2.31 2.32 5.71
C PHE A 122 -3.75 2.77 5.99
N ASP A 123 -4.17 2.79 7.25
CA ASP A 123 -5.54 3.13 7.64
C ASP A 123 -5.80 4.65 7.56
N CYS A 124 -4.73 5.45 7.58
CA CYS A 124 -4.78 6.91 7.58
C CYS A 124 -4.74 7.56 6.19
N VAL A 125 -4.63 6.76 5.11
CA VAL A 125 -4.55 7.29 3.75
C VAL A 125 -5.82 8.04 3.36
N ASP A 126 -5.68 9.33 3.06
CA ASP A 126 -6.75 10.15 2.50
C ASP A 126 -6.88 9.89 1.00
N HIS A 127 -8.05 9.45 0.56
CA HIS A 127 -8.29 9.10 -0.83
C HIS A 127 -8.17 10.31 -1.76
N ASN A 128 -8.63 11.51 -1.36
CA ASN A 128 -8.58 12.70 -2.21
C ASN A 128 -7.14 13.14 -2.45
N LYS A 129 -6.31 13.10 -1.39
CA LYS A 129 -4.88 13.36 -1.52
C LYS A 129 -4.20 12.32 -2.40
N LEU A 130 -4.57 11.05 -2.24
CA LEU A 130 -4.04 9.96 -3.06
C LEU A 130 -4.30 10.21 -4.55
N TRP A 131 -5.55 10.52 -4.93
CA TRP A 131 -5.90 10.75 -6.34
C TRP A 131 -5.15 11.94 -6.95
N LYS A 132 -4.96 13.01 -6.16
CA LYS A 132 -4.17 14.17 -6.58
C LYS A 132 -2.73 13.79 -6.88
N ILE A 133 -2.09 13.05 -5.96
CA ILE A 133 -0.70 12.62 -6.12
C ILE A 133 -0.53 11.66 -7.30
N LEU A 134 -1.45 10.69 -7.48
CA LEU A 134 -1.39 9.79 -8.63
C LEU A 134 -1.42 10.55 -9.95
N LYS A 135 -2.19 11.64 -10.02
CA LYS A 135 -2.22 12.51 -11.18
C LYS A 135 -0.92 13.31 -11.35
N GLU A 136 -0.35 13.84 -10.27
CA GLU A 136 0.92 14.58 -10.27
C GLU A 136 2.11 13.74 -10.71
N ILE A 137 2.12 12.42 -10.44
CA ILE A 137 3.14 11.48 -10.91
C ILE A 137 2.88 10.96 -12.34
N GLY A 138 1.92 11.54 -13.05
CA GLY A 138 1.66 11.24 -14.45
C GLY A 138 0.88 9.94 -14.70
N ILE A 139 0.20 9.39 -13.69
CA ILE A 139 -0.67 8.24 -13.92
C ILE A 139 -1.88 8.69 -14.73
N LEU A 140 -2.19 7.94 -15.78
CA LEU A 140 -3.28 8.24 -16.70
C LEU A 140 -4.61 8.45 -15.97
N ASP A 141 -5.35 9.50 -16.37
CA ASP A 141 -6.66 9.84 -15.76
C ASP A 141 -7.62 8.64 -15.78
N HIS A 142 -7.63 7.85 -16.85
CA HIS A 142 -8.43 6.64 -16.96
C HIS A 142 -8.11 5.63 -15.83
N LEU A 143 -6.84 5.41 -15.54
CA LEU A 143 -6.40 4.48 -14.50
C LEU A 143 -6.69 5.05 -13.10
N THR A 144 -6.49 6.34 -12.91
CA THR A 144 -6.84 7.02 -11.64
C THR A 144 -8.35 6.98 -11.39
N CYS A 145 -9.17 7.22 -12.41
CA CYS A 145 -10.62 7.09 -12.32
C CYS A 145 -11.04 5.66 -11.97
N PHE A 146 -10.40 4.67 -12.59
CA PHE A 146 -10.64 3.26 -12.33
C PHE A 146 -10.37 2.87 -10.88
N LEU A 147 -9.27 3.38 -10.31
CA LEU A 147 -8.93 3.19 -8.90
C LEU A 147 -9.93 3.92 -7.99
N ARG A 148 -10.27 5.17 -8.31
CA ARG A 148 -11.26 5.94 -7.55
C ARG A 148 -12.59 5.20 -7.46
N ASN A 149 -13.06 4.62 -8.58
CA ASN A 149 -14.30 3.86 -8.63
C ASN A 149 -14.23 2.54 -7.83
N LEU A 150 -13.03 1.95 -7.69
CA LEU A 150 -12.82 0.80 -6.81
C LEU A 150 -12.97 1.18 -5.34
N TYR A 151 -12.37 2.31 -4.94
CA TYR A 151 -12.39 2.78 -3.56
C TYR A 151 -13.71 3.47 -3.17
N ALA A 152 -14.47 3.97 -4.14
CA ALA A 152 -15.77 4.57 -3.90
C ALA A 152 -16.81 3.52 -3.48
N GLY A 153 -17.38 3.70 -2.29
CA GLY A 153 -18.40 2.80 -1.75
C GLY A 153 -17.86 1.41 -1.39
N GLN A 154 -16.62 1.34 -0.91
CA GLN A 154 -16.10 0.12 -0.31
C GLN A 154 -16.79 -0.17 1.01
N GLU A 155 -17.08 -1.45 1.24
CA GLU A 155 -17.72 -1.96 2.43
C GLU A 155 -16.83 -3.01 3.09
N ALA A 156 -16.87 -3.06 4.41
CA ALA A 156 -16.23 -4.11 5.19
C ALA A 156 -17.15 -4.66 6.27
N THR A 157 -16.84 -5.88 6.68
CA THR A 157 -17.35 -6.49 7.90
C THR A 157 -16.15 -7.02 8.69
N VAL A 158 -16.27 -7.06 10.00
CA VAL A 158 -15.24 -7.64 10.88
C VAL A 158 -15.70 -9.03 11.31
N ARG A 159 -14.82 -10.01 11.17
CA ARG A 159 -15.06 -11.38 11.63
C ARG A 159 -14.19 -11.67 12.84
N THR A 160 -14.83 -12.07 13.95
CA THR A 160 -14.20 -12.53 15.19
C THR A 160 -14.71 -13.94 15.49
N GLY A 161 -13.87 -14.96 15.28
CA GLY A 161 -14.32 -16.34 15.45
C GLY A 161 -15.46 -16.71 14.50
N HIS A 162 -16.64 -16.98 15.05
CA HIS A 162 -17.86 -17.35 14.31
C HIS A 162 -18.81 -16.18 14.05
N GLU A 163 -18.55 -15.01 14.65
CA GLU A 163 -19.41 -13.84 14.53
C GLU A 163 -18.87 -12.86 13.50
N THR A 164 -19.80 -12.16 12.84
CA THR A 164 -19.50 -11.09 11.89
C THR A 164 -20.34 -9.86 12.23
N THR A 165 -19.75 -8.69 12.12
CA THR A 165 -20.49 -7.43 12.26
C THR A 165 -21.36 -7.16 11.04
N ASP A 166 -22.26 -6.19 11.14
CA ASP A 166 -22.91 -5.61 9.98
C ASP A 166 -21.88 -4.98 9.02
N TRP A 167 -22.29 -4.82 7.75
CA TRP A 167 -21.47 -4.14 6.74
C TRP A 167 -21.43 -2.64 7.01
N PHE A 168 -20.21 -2.08 7.02
CA PHE A 168 -19.99 -0.65 7.15
C PHE A 168 -19.14 -0.11 6.01
N GLN A 169 -19.31 1.17 5.70
CA GLN A 169 -18.57 1.82 4.62
C GLN A 169 -17.17 2.27 5.07
N ILE A 170 -16.21 2.16 4.16
CA ILE A 170 -14.84 2.59 4.35
C ILE A 170 -14.63 3.89 3.58
N GLY A 171 -14.36 5.00 4.30
CA GLY A 171 -14.17 6.32 3.71
C GLY A 171 -12.69 6.74 3.54
N LYS A 172 -11.74 5.99 4.13
CA LYS A 172 -10.30 6.29 4.10
C LYS A 172 -9.48 5.02 4.26
N GLY A 173 -8.19 5.13 4.01
CA GLY A 173 -7.25 4.01 4.16
C GLY A 173 -7.10 3.16 2.92
N VAL A 174 -6.08 2.32 2.93
CA VAL A 174 -5.85 1.25 1.95
C VAL A 174 -5.72 -0.06 2.68
N HIS A 175 -6.28 -1.13 2.12
CA HIS A 175 -6.42 -2.41 2.82
C HIS A 175 -5.06 -3.06 3.12
N GLN A 176 -4.78 -3.35 4.39
CA GLN A 176 -3.61 -4.16 4.76
C GLN A 176 -3.78 -5.59 4.23
N GLY A 177 -2.70 -6.10 3.60
CA GLY A 177 -2.73 -7.40 2.92
C GLY A 177 -3.20 -7.37 1.46
N CYS A 178 -3.67 -6.22 0.97
CA CYS A 178 -3.95 -6.03 -0.45
C CYS A 178 -2.66 -5.76 -1.23
N ILE A 179 -2.49 -6.44 -2.36
CA ILE A 179 -1.29 -6.32 -3.21
C ILE A 179 -1.10 -4.91 -3.79
N LEU A 180 -2.17 -4.14 -3.93
CA LEU A 180 -2.16 -2.79 -4.48
C LEU A 180 -1.75 -1.74 -3.43
N SER A 181 -2.06 -1.98 -2.16
CA SER A 181 -1.91 -0.99 -1.09
C SER A 181 -0.49 -0.48 -0.88
N PRO A 182 0.57 -1.30 -0.94
CA PRO A 182 1.93 -0.78 -0.89
C PRO A 182 2.24 0.19 -2.02
N CYS A 183 1.84 -0.14 -3.24
CA CYS A 183 2.07 0.72 -4.41
C CYS A 183 1.40 2.10 -4.24
N LEU A 184 0.15 2.12 -3.77
CA LEU A 184 -0.59 3.35 -3.51
C LEU A 184 -0.01 4.14 -2.33
N PHE A 185 0.37 3.46 -1.25
CA PHE A 185 0.97 4.10 -0.09
C PHE A 185 2.30 4.77 -0.44
N PHE A 186 3.17 4.09 -1.20
CA PHE A 186 4.45 4.67 -1.59
C PHE A 186 4.33 5.81 -2.60
N SER A 187 3.28 5.85 -3.40
CA SER A 187 2.97 7.03 -4.20
C SER A 187 2.76 8.28 -3.34
N LEU A 188 2.19 8.11 -2.12
CA LEU A 188 2.08 9.18 -1.12
C LEU A 188 3.45 9.57 -0.52
N GLY A 189 4.38 8.64 -0.43
CA GLY A 189 5.73 8.86 0.09
C GLY A 189 6.51 9.95 -0.65
N ARG A 190 6.16 10.25 -1.91
CA ARG A 190 6.71 11.39 -2.65
C ARG A 190 6.46 12.72 -1.91
N CYS A 191 5.27 12.91 -1.36
CA CYS A 191 4.98 14.11 -0.56
C CYS A 191 5.74 14.12 0.76
N ILE A 192 5.91 12.96 1.38
CA ILE A 192 6.69 12.82 2.62
C ILE A 192 8.17 13.10 2.34
N ASN A 193 8.73 12.58 1.24
CA ASN A 193 10.11 12.84 0.84
C ASN A 193 10.35 14.29 0.40
N HIS A 194 9.34 15.03 -0.05
CA HIS A 194 9.44 16.46 -0.30
C HIS A 194 9.51 17.29 0.99
N VAL A 195 8.87 16.80 2.05
CA VAL A 195 8.93 17.42 3.39
C VAL A 195 10.22 17.03 4.11
N PHE A 196 10.67 15.79 3.95
CA PHE A 196 11.94 15.30 4.47
C PHE A 196 12.90 15.06 3.30
N LYS A 197 13.57 16.12 2.84
CA LYS A 197 14.77 15.95 2.02
C LYS A 197 15.80 15.23 2.86
N PHE A 198 16.07 13.96 2.53
CA PHE A 198 17.21 13.24 3.09
C PHE A 198 18.50 13.93 2.66
N SER A 199 18.93 14.88 3.44
CA SER A 199 20.23 15.52 3.27
C SER A 199 21.15 14.91 4.30
N VAL A 200 22.17 14.20 3.84
CA VAL A 200 23.28 13.80 4.69
C VAL A 200 24.10 15.06 4.89
N PHE A 201 23.80 15.80 5.94
CA PHE A 201 24.75 16.77 6.45
C PHE A 201 25.75 16.01 7.32
N TYR A 202 27.03 16.27 7.14
CA TYR A 202 28.11 15.58 7.86
C TYR A 202 28.02 15.74 9.38
N ASP A 203 27.17 16.58 9.90
CA ASP A 203 26.93 16.77 11.33
C ASP A 203 25.50 16.38 11.80
N THR A 204 24.54 16.16 10.89
CA THR A 204 23.17 15.82 11.28
C THR A 204 22.48 15.02 10.17
N LEU A 205 22.06 13.79 10.46
CA LEU A 205 21.18 12.99 9.64
C LEU A 205 19.75 13.15 10.15
N ILE A 206 18.90 13.82 9.36
CA ILE A 206 17.45 13.87 9.61
C ILE A 206 16.80 12.89 8.63
N PHE A 207 16.14 11.84 9.15
CA PHE A 207 15.35 10.89 8.39
C PHE A 207 13.88 11.21 8.48
#